data_a5521de2fad7966baf36a68446d7a17c
#
_entry.id   a5521de2fad7966baf36a68446d7a17c
#
_cell.length_a   1.000
_cell.length_b   1.000
_cell.length_c   1.000
_cell.angle_alpha   90.00
_cell.angle_beta   90.00
_cell.angle_gamma   90.00
#
_symmetry.space_group_name_H-M   'P 1'
#
loop_
_entity.id
_entity.type
_entity.pdbx_description
1 polymer ?
#
loop_
_entity_poly.entity_id
_entity_poly.type
_entity_poly.pdbx_seq_one_letter_code
_entity_poly.pdbx_strand_id
1 'polypeptide(L)'
;MDKVALVTGGSKGIGYACAERLLADGYAVAICARNAGEVEAAAGRLGDHGKVLGLRADVGSADDCAGLVPAVTAHFGRIDALVNNAGVYSPVPFLDFTADTWDATMAINVRGPVLLGVACARAIRDQDGGGRIVNIASTNGQMSEAEFAHYNASKAAIISLTKSMAVELAPLGILVNAVAPGWVLTPLSEPFVATLGEEALGRISPLRRVGTAAEVAGAVSFLCGPDAGYITGSTVNVDGGLIAMHPAV
;
A
#
# COMPACT_ATOMS: atom_id res chain seq x y z
N MET A 1 -25.50 -3.46 0.51
CA MET A 1 -24.51 -3.24 -0.55
C MET A 1 -23.19 -3.81 -0.05
N ASP A 2 -22.41 -4.42 -0.95
CA ASP A 2 -21.07 -4.90 -0.60
C ASP A 2 -20.19 -3.70 -0.23
N LYS A 3 -19.26 -3.87 0.70
CA LYS A 3 -18.23 -2.87 0.97
C LYS A 3 -17.30 -2.76 -0.25
N VAL A 4 -16.76 -1.58 -0.49
CA VAL A 4 -15.91 -1.30 -1.65
C VAL A 4 -14.52 -0.87 -1.21
N ALA A 5 -13.49 -1.50 -1.79
CA ALA A 5 -12.09 -1.14 -1.56
C ALA A 5 -11.43 -0.63 -2.85
N LEU A 6 -10.62 0.42 -2.73
CA LEU A 6 -9.69 0.86 -3.77
C LEU A 6 -8.27 0.44 -3.38
N VAL A 7 -7.60 -0.31 -4.26
CA VAL A 7 -6.20 -0.74 -4.07
C VAL A 7 -5.32 -0.15 -5.16
N THR A 8 -4.39 0.72 -4.79
CA THR A 8 -3.43 1.29 -5.73
C THR A 8 -2.26 0.35 -5.99
N GLY A 9 -1.73 0.33 -7.21
CA GLY A 9 -0.71 -0.65 -7.60
C GLY A 9 -1.23 -2.09 -7.58
N GLY A 10 -2.53 -2.30 -7.87
CA GLY A 10 -3.23 -3.57 -7.73
C GLY A 10 -2.99 -4.57 -8.87
N SER A 11 -2.18 -4.24 -9.87
CA SER A 11 -1.96 -5.14 -11.02
C SER A 11 -1.03 -6.32 -10.73
N LYS A 12 -0.18 -6.23 -9.70
CA LYS A 12 0.83 -7.25 -9.32
C LYS A 12 1.30 -7.14 -7.87
N GLY A 13 2.05 -8.12 -7.41
CA GLY A 13 2.73 -8.12 -6.10
C GLY A 13 1.77 -7.97 -4.92
N ILE A 14 2.16 -7.16 -3.94
CA ILE A 14 1.39 -6.95 -2.70
C ILE A 14 0.00 -6.39 -3.01
N GLY A 15 -0.12 -5.42 -3.93
CA GLY A 15 -1.41 -4.83 -4.28
C GLY A 15 -2.39 -5.83 -4.88
N TYR A 16 -1.92 -6.73 -5.75
CA TYR A 16 -2.74 -7.80 -6.31
C TYR A 16 -3.22 -8.76 -5.21
N ALA A 17 -2.31 -9.21 -4.34
CA ALA A 17 -2.65 -10.09 -3.22
C ALA A 17 -3.62 -9.42 -2.23
N CYS A 18 -3.50 -8.11 -2.00
CA CYS A 18 -4.47 -7.35 -1.19
C CYS A 18 -5.85 -7.32 -1.86
N ALA A 19 -5.90 -7.08 -3.18
CA ALA A 19 -7.15 -7.08 -3.93
C ALA A 19 -7.84 -8.45 -3.89
N GLU A 20 -7.09 -9.54 -4.15
CA GLU A 20 -7.57 -10.92 -4.09
C GLU A 20 -8.11 -11.27 -2.68
N ARG A 21 -7.37 -10.89 -1.64
CA ARG A 21 -7.77 -11.16 -0.26
C ARG A 21 -9.03 -10.36 0.13
N LEU A 22 -9.12 -9.09 -0.24
CA LEU A 22 -10.31 -8.28 0.06
C LEU A 22 -11.56 -8.77 -0.69
N LEU A 23 -11.41 -9.31 -1.91
CA LEU A 23 -12.50 -10.01 -2.61
C LEU A 23 -12.99 -11.23 -1.80
N ALA A 24 -12.06 -12.05 -1.30
CA ALA A 24 -12.38 -13.21 -0.46
C ALA A 24 -13.06 -12.79 0.87
N ASP A 25 -12.75 -11.60 1.39
CA ASP A 25 -13.38 -11.02 2.57
C ASP A 25 -14.75 -10.35 2.26
N GLY A 26 -15.24 -10.42 1.01
CA GLY A 26 -16.56 -9.93 0.59
C GLY A 26 -16.61 -8.47 0.15
N TYR A 27 -15.47 -7.84 -0.13
CA TYR A 27 -15.43 -6.52 -0.76
C TYR A 27 -15.66 -6.62 -2.28
N ALA A 28 -16.29 -5.62 -2.88
CA ALA A 28 -16.05 -5.28 -4.27
C ALA A 28 -14.75 -4.46 -4.35
N VAL A 29 -13.92 -4.69 -5.37
CA VAL A 29 -12.58 -4.10 -5.39
C VAL A 29 -12.34 -3.31 -6.67
N ALA A 30 -11.91 -2.05 -6.54
CA ALA A 30 -11.28 -1.31 -7.60
C ALA A 30 -9.75 -1.45 -7.49
N ILE A 31 -9.07 -1.71 -8.59
CA ILE A 31 -7.61 -1.68 -8.67
C ILE A 31 -7.17 -0.61 -9.65
N CYS A 32 -6.03 0.03 -9.39
CA CYS A 32 -5.41 0.90 -10.38
C CYS A 32 -3.91 0.63 -10.53
N ALA A 33 -3.39 0.89 -11.74
CA ALA A 33 -1.96 0.95 -12.04
C ALA A 33 -1.73 1.76 -13.33
N ARG A 34 -0.46 2.09 -13.61
CA ARG A 34 -0.07 2.94 -14.75
C ARG A 34 -0.26 2.28 -16.10
N ASN A 35 -0.01 0.98 -16.18
CA ASN A 35 -0.12 0.22 -17.44
C ASN A 35 -1.55 -0.31 -17.59
N ALA A 36 -2.25 0.17 -18.63
CA ALA A 36 -3.64 -0.21 -18.90
C ALA A 36 -3.81 -1.71 -19.15
N GLY A 37 -2.93 -2.34 -19.94
CA GLY A 37 -2.99 -3.77 -20.22
C GLY A 37 -2.73 -4.65 -18.99
N GLU A 38 -1.79 -4.23 -18.10
CA GLU A 38 -1.55 -4.94 -16.84
C GLU A 38 -2.76 -4.87 -15.90
N VAL A 39 -3.42 -3.71 -15.84
CA VAL A 39 -4.62 -3.52 -15.01
C VAL A 39 -5.79 -4.33 -15.53
N GLU A 40 -6.03 -4.30 -16.84
CA GLU A 40 -7.11 -5.06 -17.48
C GLU A 40 -6.93 -6.58 -17.27
N ALA A 41 -5.72 -7.08 -17.52
CA ALA A 41 -5.41 -8.50 -17.30
C ALA A 41 -5.54 -8.90 -15.82
N ALA A 42 -5.13 -8.03 -14.88
CA ALA A 42 -5.27 -8.29 -13.45
C ALA A 42 -6.75 -8.25 -13.02
N ALA A 43 -7.53 -7.28 -13.49
CA ALA A 43 -8.95 -7.19 -13.22
C ALA A 43 -9.71 -8.40 -13.77
N GLY A 44 -9.34 -8.89 -14.96
CA GLY A 44 -9.90 -10.12 -15.52
C GLY A 44 -9.69 -11.33 -14.63
N ARG A 45 -8.44 -11.58 -14.16
CA ARG A 45 -8.14 -12.69 -13.26
C ARG A 45 -8.84 -12.57 -11.89
N LEU A 46 -8.87 -11.36 -11.32
CA LEU A 46 -9.55 -11.09 -10.05
C LEU A 46 -11.07 -11.21 -10.18
N GLY A 47 -11.61 -10.95 -11.37
CA GLY A 47 -13.04 -11.06 -11.69
C GLY A 47 -13.62 -12.45 -11.49
N ASP A 48 -12.80 -13.50 -11.53
CA ASP A 48 -13.20 -14.88 -11.20
C ASP A 48 -13.56 -15.04 -9.71
N HIS A 49 -13.11 -14.11 -8.86
CA HIS A 49 -13.30 -14.14 -7.40
C HIS A 49 -14.34 -13.14 -6.89
N GLY A 50 -14.83 -12.22 -7.72
CA GLY A 50 -15.84 -11.23 -7.29
C GLY A 50 -15.94 -10.01 -8.20
N LYS A 51 -16.56 -8.94 -7.69
CA LYS A 51 -16.78 -7.70 -8.44
C LYS A 51 -15.50 -6.86 -8.49
N VAL A 52 -14.94 -6.66 -9.66
CA VAL A 52 -13.69 -5.93 -9.86
C VAL A 52 -13.84 -4.82 -10.89
N LEU A 53 -13.24 -3.67 -10.60
CA LEU A 53 -13.07 -2.55 -11.52
C LEU A 53 -11.58 -2.28 -11.73
N GLY A 54 -11.10 -2.40 -12.96
CA GLY A 54 -9.74 -2.00 -13.33
C GLY A 54 -9.70 -0.57 -13.86
N LEU A 55 -8.82 0.27 -13.32
CA LEU A 55 -8.65 1.68 -13.72
C LEU A 55 -7.19 1.95 -14.08
N ARG A 56 -6.93 2.52 -15.24
CA ARG A 56 -5.60 3.06 -15.55
C ARG A 56 -5.42 4.37 -14.80
N ALA A 57 -4.40 4.48 -13.94
CA ALA A 57 -4.05 5.73 -13.27
C ALA A 57 -2.58 5.71 -12.80
N ASP A 58 -1.92 6.86 -12.88
CA ASP A 58 -0.63 7.12 -12.25
C ASP A 58 -0.86 7.92 -10.96
N VAL A 59 -0.61 7.30 -9.80
CA VAL A 59 -0.77 8.00 -8.51
C VAL A 59 0.24 9.14 -8.30
N GLY A 60 1.28 9.23 -9.13
CA GLY A 60 2.17 10.40 -9.18
C GLY A 60 1.55 11.62 -9.85
N SER A 61 0.46 11.43 -10.62
CA SER A 61 -0.31 12.50 -11.25
C SER A 61 -1.47 12.95 -10.34
N ALA A 62 -1.53 14.24 -10.05
CA ALA A 62 -2.61 14.80 -9.25
C ALA A 62 -3.97 14.68 -9.96
N ASP A 63 -3.99 14.83 -11.28
CA ASP A 63 -5.22 14.73 -12.09
C ASP A 63 -5.74 13.29 -12.10
N ASP A 64 -4.87 12.30 -12.28
CA ASP A 64 -5.25 10.88 -12.21
C ASP A 64 -5.81 10.55 -10.81
N CYS A 65 -5.15 11.02 -9.73
CA CYS A 65 -5.66 10.83 -8.37
C CYS A 65 -7.05 11.45 -8.16
N ALA A 66 -7.30 12.64 -8.72
CA ALA A 66 -8.58 13.32 -8.59
C ALA A 66 -9.72 12.55 -9.26
N GLY A 67 -9.45 11.80 -10.33
CA GLY A 67 -10.43 11.01 -11.07
C GLY A 67 -10.76 9.65 -10.46
N LEU A 68 -9.87 9.06 -9.64
CA LEU A 68 -10.01 7.67 -9.16
C LEU A 68 -11.22 7.44 -8.27
N VAL A 69 -11.36 8.21 -7.18
CA VAL A 69 -12.47 8.02 -6.22
C VAL A 69 -13.83 8.29 -6.87
N PRO A 70 -14.00 9.37 -7.67
CA PRO A 70 -15.22 9.57 -8.44
C PRO A 70 -15.57 8.39 -9.37
N ALA A 71 -14.59 7.80 -10.06
CA ALA A 71 -14.82 6.64 -10.92
C ALA A 71 -15.27 5.40 -10.12
N VAL A 72 -14.66 5.16 -8.96
CA VAL A 72 -15.05 4.05 -8.06
C VAL A 72 -16.47 4.26 -7.53
N THR A 73 -16.80 5.44 -7.04
CA THR A 73 -18.13 5.75 -6.50
C THR A 73 -19.20 5.77 -7.57
N ALA A 74 -18.90 6.21 -8.78
CA ALA A 74 -19.83 6.14 -9.92
C ALA A 74 -20.15 4.68 -10.30
N HIS A 75 -19.18 3.76 -10.18
CA HIS A 75 -19.35 2.36 -10.56
C HIS A 75 -20.01 1.51 -9.47
N PHE A 76 -19.58 1.66 -8.20
CA PHE A 76 -20.04 0.82 -7.10
C PHE A 76 -21.03 1.51 -6.15
N GLY A 77 -21.23 2.82 -6.26
CA GLY A 77 -22.11 3.62 -5.42
C GLY A 77 -21.50 4.06 -4.08
N ARG A 78 -20.31 3.55 -3.70
CA ARG A 78 -19.64 3.84 -2.42
C ARG A 78 -18.16 3.53 -2.46
N ILE A 79 -17.43 3.92 -1.39
CA ILE A 79 -16.08 3.49 -1.08
C ILE A 79 -15.93 3.35 0.44
N ASP A 80 -15.40 2.23 0.92
CA ASP A 80 -15.27 1.90 2.35
C ASP A 80 -13.82 1.72 2.79
N ALA A 81 -12.94 1.35 1.85
CA ALA A 81 -11.55 1.13 2.16
C ALA A 81 -10.62 1.68 1.06
N LEU A 82 -9.47 2.19 1.48
CA LEU A 82 -8.36 2.57 0.60
C LEU A 82 -7.11 1.82 1.04
N VAL A 83 -6.46 1.13 0.09
CA VAL A 83 -5.12 0.57 0.28
C VAL A 83 -4.14 1.35 -0.60
N ASN A 84 -3.37 2.24 0.00
CA ASN A 84 -2.28 2.97 -0.63
C ASN A 84 -1.06 2.07 -0.73
N ASN A 85 -0.98 1.28 -1.81
CA ASN A 85 0.10 0.32 -2.02
C ASN A 85 1.07 0.74 -3.14
N ALA A 86 0.63 1.49 -4.14
CA ALA A 86 1.49 1.92 -5.23
C ALA A 86 2.76 2.61 -4.70
N GLY A 87 3.91 2.24 -5.25
CA GLY A 87 5.19 2.80 -4.85
C GLY A 87 6.31 2.47 -5.82
N VAL A 88 7.39 3.21 -5.71
CA VAL A 88 8.64 2.99 -6.43
C VAL A 88 9.78 2.76 -5.44
N TYR A 89 10.72 1.90 -5.84
CA TYR A 89 11.88 1.49 -5.06
C TYR A 89 13.04 1.24 -6.02
N SER A 90 14.00 2.16 -6.06
CA SER A 90 15.16 2.08 -6.96
C SER A 90 16.40 2.58 -6.23
N PRO A 91 17.55 1.90 -6.32
CA PRO A 91 18.78 2.37 -5.68
C PRO A 91 19.32 3.61 -6.42
N VAL A 92 19.72 4.62 -5.66
CA VAL A 92 20.44 5.80 -6.14
C VAL A 92 21.47 6.18 -5.07
N PRO A 93 22.77 6.12 -5.38
CA PRO A 93 23.82 6.56 -4.46
C PRO A 93 23.56 8.01 -4.01
N PHE A 94 23.80 8.31 -2.74
CA PHE A 94 23.40 9.61 -2.17
C PHE A 94 24.02 10.80 -2.89
N LEU A 95 25.23 10.67 -3.38
CA LEU A 95 25.93 11.74 -4.12
C LEU A 95 25.43 11.95 -5.56
N ASP A 96 24.64 11.00 -6.09
CA ASP A 96 24.07 11.05 -7.43
C ASP A 96 22.61 11.53 -7.43
N PHE A 97 22.10 11.96 -6.27
CA PHE A 97 20.74 12.47 -6.15
C PHE A 97 20.51 13.74 -6.95
N THR A 98 19.40 13.76 -7.66
CA THR A 98 18.87 14.95 -8.32
C THR A 98 17.52 15.34 -7.70
N ALA A 99 17.10 16.58 -7.92
CA ALA A 99 15.77 17.04 -7.53
C ALA A 99 14.68 16.18 -8.20
N ASP A 100 14.86 15.84 -9.50
CA ASP A 100 13.89 15.03 -10.25
C ASP A 100 13.71 13.62 -9.64
N THR A 101 14.82 12.98 -9.22
CA THR A 101 14.77 11.67 -8.57
C THR A 101 13.99 11.73 -7.26
N TRP A 102 14.26 12.77 -6.46
CA TRP A 102 13.55 13.03 -5.21
C TRP A 102 12.05 13.27 -5.47
N ASP A 103 11.74 14.22 -6.36
CA ASP A 103 10.38 14.65 -6.63
C ASP A 103 9.52 13.52 -7.22
N ALA A 104 10.07 12.69 -8.12
CA ALA A 104 9.39 11.53 -8.67
C ALA A 104 9.02 10.51 -7.59
N THR A 105 9.95 10.24 -6.66
CA THR A 105 9.68 9.31 -5.55
C THR A 105 8.63 9.86 -4.60
N MET A 106 8.75 11.13 -4.21
CA MET A 106 7.81 11.78 -3.29
C MET A 106 6.41 11.94 -3.92
N ALA A 107 6.33 12.18 -5.22
CA ALA A 107 5.07 12.25 -5.94
C ALA A 107 4.27 10.94 -5.83
N ILE A 108 4.93 9.80 -6.05
CA ILE A 108 4.29 8.49 -6.04
C ILE A 108 4.09 7.97 -4.61
N ASN A 109 5.16 7.96 -3.80
CA ASN A 109 5.15 7.30 -2.50
C ASN A 109 4.47 8.11 -1.40
N VAL A 110 4.35 9.44 -1.54
CA VAL A 110 3.82 10.33 -0.49
C VAL A 110 2.63 11.15 -0.97
N ARG A 111 2.81 11.99 -2.02
CA ARG A 111 1.75 12.88 -2.50
C ARG A 111 0.51 12.12 -2.98
N GLY A 112 0.70 11.03 -3.75
CA GLY A 112 -0.41 10.19 -4.19
C GLY A 112 -1.27 9.66 -3.04
N PRO A 113 -0.68 8.97 -2.04
CA PRO A 113 -1.39 8.55 -0.83
C PRO A 113 -2.13 9.67 -0.08
N VAL A 114 -1.55 10.88 0.00
CA VAL A 114 -2.24 12.04 0.59
C VAL A 114 -3.47 12.43 -0.20
N LEU A 115 -3.34 12.60 -1.52
CA LEU A 115 -4.44 13.03 -2.38
C LEU A 115 -5.60 12.02 -2.37
N LEU A 116 -5.28 10.73 -2.48
CA LEU A 116 -6.26 9.66 -2.41
C LEU A 116 -6.88 9.53 -1.02
N GLY A 117 -6.09 9.70 0.04
CA GLY A 117 -6.58 9.73 1.41
C GLY A 117 -7.61 10.83 1.62
N VAL A 118 -7.33 12.05 1.14
CA VAL A 118 -8.28 13.18 1.20
C VAL A 118 -9.54 12.89 0.38
N ALA A 119 -9.40 12.39 -0.85
CA ALA A 119 -10.54 12.09 -1.71
C ALA A 119 -11.44 10.98 -1.12
N CYS A 120 -10.83 9.89 -0.62
CA CYS A 120 -11.56 8.81 0.04
C CYS A 120 -12.22 9.27 1.34
N ALA A 121 -11.51 10.04 2.19
CA ALA A 121 -12.07 10.52 3.45
C ALA A 121 -13.30 11.42 3.23
N ARG A 122 -13.28 12.26 2.19
CA ARG A 122 -14.45 13.08 1.81
C ARG A 122 -15.62 12.21 1.36
N ALA A 123 -15.38 11.23 0.50
CA ALA A 123 -16.43 10.33 0.03
C ALA A 123 -17.01 9.47 1.18
N ILE A 124 -16.15 8.97 2.08
CA ILE A 124 -16.57 8.16 3.23
C ILE A 124 -17.36 9.00 4.25
N ARG A 125 -16.96 10.26 4.49
CA ARG A 125 -17.68 11.19 5.38
C ARG A 125 -19.13 11.40 4.94
N ASP A 126 -19.34 11.45 3.62
CA ASP A 126 -20.65 11.75 3.02
C ASP A 126 -21.55 10.49 2.89
N GLN A 127 -21.09 9.34 3.42
CA GLN A 127 -21.83 8.07 3.48
C GLN A 127 -21.81 7.47 4.89
N ASP A 128 -22.76 6.58 5.19
CA ASP A 128 -22.83 5.90 6.49
C ASP A 128 -21.81 4.76 6.62
N GLY A 129 -21.35 4.50 7.86
CA GLY A 129 -20.61 3.28 8.21
C GLY A 129 -19.12 3.46 8.47
N GLY A 130 -18.57 4.68 8.34
CA GLY A 130 -17.13 4.93 8.52
C GLY A 130 -16.27 4.26 7.44
N GLY A 131 -14.96 4.21 7.65
CA GLY A 131 -14.05 3.65 6.64
C GLY A 131 -12.71 3.16 7.16
N ARG A 132 -11.89 2.66 6.24
CA ARG A 132 -10.54 2.16 6.50
C ARG A 132 -9.55 2.73 5.49
N ILE A 133 -8.40 3.20 5.97
CA ILE A 133 -7.28 3.55 5.10
C ILE A 133 -6.06 2.76 5.60
N VAL A 134 -5.47 1.96 4.73
CA VAL A 134 -4.25 1.22 5.01
C VAL A 134 -3.14 1.69 4.07
N ASN A 135 -2.09 2.24 4.65
CA ASN A 135 -0.92 2.71 3.91
C ASN A 135 0.17 1.63 3.93
N ILE A 136 0.66 1.23 2.76
CA ILE A 136 1.82 0.33 2.68
C ILE A 136 3.10 1.16 2.84
N ALA A 137 3.64 1.11 4.06
CA ALA A 137 4.94 1.66 4.43
C ALA A 137 6.09 0.71 4.03
N SER A 138 7.09 0.57 4.86
CA SER A 138 8.20 -0.38 4.78
C SER A 138 8.95 -0.38 6.10
N THR A 139 9.71 -1.44 6.39
CA THR A 139 10.75 -1.40 7.42
C THR A 139 11.75 -0.27 7.18
N ASN A 140 12.00 0.11 5.93
CA ASN A 140 12.85 1.25 5.55
C ASN A 140 12.32 2.61 6.03
N GLY A 141 11.07 2.71 6.47
CA GLY A 141 10.56 3.88 7.17
C GLY A 141 10.94 3.94 8.65
N GLN A 142 11.52 2.87 9.20
CA GLN A 142 11.90 2.71 10.60
C GLN A 142 13.40 2.44 10.78
N MET A 143 14.05 1.97 9.72
CA MET A 143 15.50 1.78 9.60
C MET A 143 15.94 2.28 8.21
N SER A 144 17.24 2.35 7.96
CA SER A 144 17.75 2.85 6.69
C SER A 144 18.50 1.77 5.93
N GLU A 145 18.32 1.77 4.62
CA GLU A 145 19.09 0.99 3.66
C GLU A 145 19.96 1.94 2.83
N ALA A 146 21.20 1.57 2.55
CA ALA A 146 22.12 2.35 1.72
C ALA A 146 21.56 2.47 0.29
N GLU A 147 21.82 3.59 -0.38
CA GLU A 147 21.37 3.93 -1.73
C GLU A 147 19.84 4.16 -1.87
N PHE A 148 19.08 4.10 -0.78
CA PHE A 148 17.62 4.27 -0.78
C PHE A 148 17.15 5.47 0.04
N ALA A 149 17.95 6.52 0.21
CA ALA A 149 17.61 7.64 1.10
C ALA A 149 16.25 8.30 0.79
N HIS A 150 15.91 8.49 -0.49
CA HIS A 150 14.60 9.01 -0.93
C HIS A 150 13.45 8.05 -0.58
N TYR A 151 13.66 6.75 -0.78
CA TYR A 151 12.67 5.73 -0.41
C TYR A 151 12.48 5.64 1.11
N ASN A 152 13.60 5.57 1.86
CA ASN A 152 13.58 5.55 3.32
C ASN A 152 12.82 6.76 3.86
N ALA A 153 13.13 7.97 3.38
CA ALA A 153 12.43 9.21 3.74
C ALA A 153 10.94 9.16 3.37
N SER A 154 10.59 8.67 2.17
CA SER A 154 9.20 8.56 1.74
C SER A 154 8.39 7.62 2.64
N LYS A 155 8.98 6.49 3.06
CA LYS A 155 8.28 5.50 3.90
C LYS A 155 8.20 5.94 5.37
N ALA A 156 9.18 6.70 5.87
CA ALA A 156 9.09 7.38 7.15
C ALA A 156 7.98 8.45 7.14
N ALA A 157 7.87 9.22 6.05
CA ALA A 157 6.79 10.19 5.86
C ALA A 157 5.41 9.52 5.90
N ILE A 158 5.23 8.36 5.25
CA ILE A 158 3.98 7.59 5.27
C ILE A 158 3.62 7.12 6.69
N ILE A 159 4.59 6.66 7.49
CA ILE A 159 4.36 6.28 8.89
C ILE A 159 3.88 7.48 9.71
N SER A 160 4.53 8.64 9.56
CA SER A 160 4.13 9.87 10.25
C SER A 160 2.76 10.36 9.79
N LEU A 161 2.51 10.38 8.48
CA LEU A 161 1.24 10.78 7.87
C LEU A 161 0.08 9.88 8.32
N THR A 162 0.30 8.58 8.47
CA THR A 162 -0.68 7.63 8.99
C THR A 162 -1.20 8.06 10.37
N LYS A 163 -0.30 8.52 11.25
CA LYS A 163 -0.67 9.03 12.59
C LYS A 163 -1.49 10.32 12.51
N SER A 164 -1.07 11.26 11.67
CA SER A 164 -1.79 12.52 11.47
C SER A 164 -3.21 12.28 10.94
N MET A 165 -3.32 11.46 9.89
CA MET A 165 -4.61 11.08 9.32
C MET A 165 -5.49 10.34 10.34
N ALA A 166 -4.93 9.46 11.16
CA ALA A 166 -5.66 8.75 12.18
C ALA A 166 -6.30 9.69 13.21
N VAL A 167 -5.55 10.70 13.68
CA VAL A 167 -6.05 11.70 14.65
C VAL A 167 -7.17 12.54 14.04
N GLU A 168 -6.98 13.01 12.80
CA GLU A 168 -7.92 13.94 12.17
C GLU A 168 -9.20 13.23 11.67
N LEU A 169 -9.09 11.98 11.23
CA LEU A 169 -10.20 11.25 10.59
C LEU A 169 -10.98 10.35 11.55
N ALA A 170 -10.45 10.04 12.74
CA ALA A 170 -11.15 9.22 13.74
C ALA A 170 -12.55 9.76 14.13
N PRO A 171 -12.77 11.08 14.29
CA PRO A 171 -14.11 11.62 14.56
C PRO A 171 -15.13 11.35 13.44
N LEU A 172 -14.66 11.03 12.24
CA LEU A 172 -15.49 10.65 11.09
C LEU A 172 -15.70 9.13 10.99
N GLY A 173 -15.25 8.35 11.99
CA GLY A 173 -15.31 6.89 11.97
C GLY A 173 -14.33 6.22 10.98
N ILE A 174 -13.32 6.97 10.50
CA ILE A 174 -12.30 6.47 9.56
C ILE A 174 -11.05 6.07 10.35
N LEU A 175 -10.68 4.78 10.30
CA LEU A 175 -9.47 4.26 10.93
C LEU A 175 -8.35 4.22 9.90
N VAL A 176 -7.18 4.75 10.28
CA VAL A 176 -6.03 4.85 9.40
C VAL A 176 -4.83 4.15 10.02
N ASN A 177 -4.29 3.14 9.34
CA ASN A 177 -3.16 2.37 9.81
C ASN A 177 -2.12 2.17 8.69
N ALA A 178 -0.93 1.74 9.05
CA ALA A 178 0.11 1.34 8.12
C ALA A 178 0.48 -0.14 8.28
N VAL A 179 0.87 -0.76 7.18
CA VAL A 179 1.59 -2.03 7.18
C VAL A 179 3.00 -1.76 6.67
N ALA A 180 4.00 -2.25 7.39
CA ALA A 180 5.41 -2.09 7.04
C ALA A 180 6.02 -3.47 6.71
N PRO A 181 6.05 -3.85 5.42
CA PRO A 181 6.69 -5.08 4.99
C PRO A 181 8.22 -5.00 5.14
N GLY A 182 8.85 -6.13 5.42
CA GLY A 182 10.27 -6.36 5.20
C GLY A 182 10.52 -6.83 3.76
N TRP A 183 11.46 -7.77 3.56
CA TRP A 183 11.68 -8.40 2.26
C TRP A 183 10.53 -9.34 1.91
N VAL A 184 9.87 -9.08 0.79
CA VAL A 184 8.70 -9.82 0.28
C VAL A 184 8.93 -10.15 -1.19
N LEU A 185 8.69 -11.41 -1.59
CA LEU A 185 8.77 -11.85 -2.99
C LEU A 185 7.69 -11.19 -3.82
N THR A 186 8.11 -10.33 -4.74
CA THR A 186 7.25 -9.58 -5.65
C THR A 186 8.04 -9.21 -6.92
N PRO A 187 7.39 -8.82 -8.01
CA PRO A 187 8.11 -8.29 -9.17
C PRO A 187 9.00 -7.07 -8.87
N LEU A 188 8.71 -6.33 -7.81
CA LEU A 188 9.52 -5.17 -7.39
C LEU A 188 10.85 -5.61 -6.75
N SER A 189 10.85 -6.71 -5.99
CA SER A 189 12.05 -7.24 -5.31
C SER A 189 12.83 -8.27 -6.16
N GLU A 190 12.25 -8.73 -7.27
CA GLU A 190 12.84 -9.78 -8.13
C GLU A 190 14.28 -9.46 -8.58
N PRO A 191 14.66 -8.22 -9.00
CA PRO A 191 16.04 -7.90 -9.37
C PRO A 191 17.03 -8.09 -8.22
N PHE A 192 16.62 -7.82 -6.98
CA PHE A 192 17.45 -7.99 -5.77
C PHE A 192 17.57 -9.47 -5.40
N VAL A 193 16.46 -10.21 -5.51
CA VAL A 193 16.47 -11.67 -5.31
C VAL A 193 17.38 -12.34 -6.33
N ALA A 194 17.34 -11.92 -7.59
CA ALA A 194 18.21 -12.45 -8.64
C ALA A 194 19.71 -12.16 -8.37
N THR A 195 20.02 -11.03 -7.76
CA THR A 195 21.41 -10.62 -7.50
C THR A 195 21.97 -11.21 -6.20
N LEU A 196 21.20 -11.15 -5.12
CA LEU A 196 21.64 -11.50 -3.76
C LEU A 196 21.28 -12.94 -3.37
N GLY A 197 20.27 -13.52 -4.01
CA GLY A 197 19.69 -14.81 -3.67
C GLY A 197 18.65 -14.72 -2.54
N GLU A 198 17.58 -15.50 -2.66
CA GLU A 198 16.48 -15.53 -1.69
C GLU A 198 16.96 -15.96 -0.30
N GLU A 199 17.86 -16.94 -0.22
CA GLU A 199 18.40 -17.40 1.05
C GLU A 199 19.18 -16.30 1.79
N ALA A 200 20.00 -15.52 1.07
CA ALA A 200 20.75 -14.42 1.67
C ALA A 200 19.82 -13.32 2.19
N LEU A 201 18.82 -12.95 1.42
CA LEU A 201 17.79 -11.99 1.85
C LEU A 201 16.96 -12.55 3.01
N GLY A 202 16.65 -13.84 3.01
CA GLY A 202 15.96 -14.50 4.10
C GLY A 202 16.73 -14.47 5.42
N ARG A 203 18.05 -14.60 5.39
CA ARG A 203 18.91 -14.57 6.58
C ARG A 203 18.90 -13.24 7.33
N ILE A 204 18.43 -12.15 6.67
CA ILE A 204 18.35 -10.81 7.28
C ILE A 204 17.26 -10.77 8.37
N SER A 205 16.25 -11.63 8.31
CA SER A 205 15.16 -11.69 9.28
C SER A 205 15.29 -12.90 10.24
N PRO A 206 14.80 -12.80 11.48
CA PRO A 206 14.75 -13.92 12.42
C PRO A 206 14.06 -15.17 11.91
N LEU A 207 12.99 -15.02 11.09
CA LEU A 207 12.31 -16.17 10.48
C LEU A 207 13.10 -16.84 9.36
N ARG A 208 14.25 -16.27 8.97
CA ARG A 208 15.20 -16.82 7.99
C ARG A 208 14.59 -17.18 6.64
N ARG A 209 13.61 -16.38 6.20
CA ARG A 209 13.00 -16.47 4.88
C ARG A 209 12.49 -15.10 4.43
N VAL A 210 12.31 -14.97 3.15
CA VAL A 210 11.58 -13.85 2.55
C VAL A 210 10.08 -14.07 2.79
N GLY A 211 9.33 -12.99 2.99
CA GLY A 211 7.88 -13.04 3.13
C GLY A 211 7.19 -13.18 1.78
N THR A 212 5.89 -13.46 1.81
CA THR A 212 5.03 -13.53 0.64
C THR A 212 4.08 -12.33 0.59
N ALA A 213 3.60 -11.98 -0.61
CA ALA A 213 2.58 -10.94 -0.79
C ALA A 213 1.28 -11.27 -0.02
N ALA A 214 0.93 -12.57 0.08
CA ALA A 214 -0.25 -13.04 0.81
C ALA A 214 -0.14 -12.78 2.33
N GLU A 215 1.06 -12.88 2.93
CA GLU A 215 1.26 -12.56 4.35
C GLU A 215 1.04 -11.07 4.64
N VAL A 216 1.47 -10.19 3.73
CA VAL A 216 1.19 -8.75 3.82
C VAL A 216 -0.30 -8.48 3.64
N ALA A 217 -0.94 -9.12 2.66
CA ALA A 217 -2.38 -9.00 2.40
C ALA A 217 -3.22 -9.45 3.60
N GLY A 218 -2.77 -10.45 4.37
CA GLY A 218 -3.41 -10.87 5.62
C GLY A 218 -3.47 -9.76 6.66
N ALA A 219 -2.39 -9.01 6.85
CA ALA A 219 -2.37 -7.86 7.76
C ALA A 219 -3.25 -6.70 7.25
N VAL A 220 -3.27 -6.44 5.94
CA VAL A 220 -4.15 -5.44 5.33
C VAL A 220 -5.61 -5.82 5.53
N SER A 221 -5.98 -7.07 5.27
CA SER A 221 -7.33 -7.61 5.46
C SER A 221 -7.79 -7.45 6.93
N PHE A 222 -6.95 -7.82 7.89
CA PHE A 222 -7.23 -7.62 9.31
C PHE A 222 -7.53 -6.15 9.63
N LEU A 223 -6.69 -5.22 9.16
CA LEU A 223 -6.87 -3.79 9.40
C LEU A 223 -8.10 -3.19 8.67
N CYS A 224 -8.55 -3.80 7.58
CA CYS A 224 -9.80 -3.45 6.89
C CYS A 224 -11.03 -4.09 7.55
N GLY A 225 -10.84 -5.13 8.37
CA GLY A 225 -11.88 -5.92 9.00
C GLY A 225 -12.48 -5.27 10.25
N PRO A 226 -13.52 -5.90 10.81
CA PRO A 226 -14.19 -5.45 12.03
C PRO A 226 -13.31 -5.61 13.28
N ASP A 227 -12.42 -6.60 13.31
CA ASP A 227 -11.59 -6.93 14.48
C ASP A 227 -10.54 -5.84 14.77
N ALA A 228 -10.23 -4.99 13.79
CA ALA A 228 -9.36 -3.82 13.96
C ALA A 228 -10.14 -2.55 14.39
N GLY A 229 -11.36 -2.68 14.89
CA GLY A 229 -12.26 -1.56 15.21
C GLY A 229 -11.75 -0.55 16.25
N TYR A 230 -10.72 -0.89 17.02
CA TYR A 230 -10.07 0.01 18.00
C TYR A 230 -8.59 0.27 17.70
N ILE A 231 -8.17 0.00 16.45
CA ILE A 231 -6.79 0.20 16.00
C ILE A 231 -6.76 1.34 14.98
N THR A 232 -6.10 2.46 15.33
CA THR A 232 -5.84 3.58 14.41
C THR A 232 -4.50 4.23 14.74
N GLY A 233 -3.81 4.77 13.75
CA GLY A 233 -2.48 5.38 13.88
C GLY A 233 -1.33 4.39 14.08
N SER A 234 -1.60 3.08 13.98
CA SER A 234 -0.61 2.02 14.22
C SER A 234 0.13 1.66 12.93
N THR A 235 1.37 1.18 13.11
CA THR A 235 2.15 0.53 12.05
C THR A 235 2.38 -0.92 12.43
N VAL A 236 1.86 -1.83 11.61
CA VAL A 236 2.02 -3.28 11.77
C VAL A 236 3.19 -3.74 10.89
N ASN A 237 4.24 -4.29 11.52
CA ASN A 237 5.38 -4.83 10.79
C ASN A 237 5.07 -6.26 10.32
N VAL A 238 5.31 -6.52 9.02
CA VAL A 238 5.22 -7.84 8.39
C VAL A 238 6.59 -8.14 7.77
N ASP A 239 7.56 -8.41 8.62
CA ASP A 239 8.99 -8.34 8.29
C ASP A 239 9.80 -9.54 8.79
N GLY A 240 9.14 -10.58 9.29
CA GLY A 240 9.81 -11.75 9.87
C GLY A 240 10.65 -11.44 11.10
N GLY A 241 10.38 -10.31 11.79
CA GLY A 241 11.08 -9.86 12.99
C GLY A 241 12.32 -9.00 12.69
N LEU A 242 12.51 -8.55 11.46
CA LEU A 242 13.70 -7.80 11.04
C LEU A 242 13.99 -6.60 11.95
N ILE A 243 13.02 -5.73 12.19
CA ILE A 243 13.24 -4.53 13.00
C ILE A 243 13.19 -4.78 14.51
N ALA A 244 12.79 -5.98 14.95
CA ALA A 244 12.82 -6.38 16.35
C ALA A 244 14.21 -6.87 16.80
N MET A 245 15.10 -7.15 15.85
CA MET A 245 16.44 -7.60 16.15
C MET A 245 17.30 -6.47 16.73
N HIS A 246 17.93 -6.75 17.85
CA HIS A 246 19.13 -6.01 18.24
C HIS A 246 20.28 -6.48 17.33
N PRO A 247 21.04 -5.57 16.68
CA PRO A 247 22.26 -6.00 15.99
C PRO A 247 23.10 -6.80 16.97
N ALA A 248 23.29 -8.08 16.68
CA ALA A 248 24.14 -8.93 17.49
C ALA A 248 25.56 -8.37 17.42
N VAL A 249 26.18 -8.21 18.58
CA VAL A 249 27.59 -7.90 18.76
C VAL A 249 28.44 -9.03 18.20
#